data_d53faef3985e72edee437a78ab40668c
#
_entry.id   d53faef3985e72edee437a78ab40668c
#
_cell.length_a   1.000
_cell.length_b   1.000
_cell.length_c   1.000
_cell.angle_alpha   90.00
_cell.angle_beta   90.00
_cell.angle_gamma   90.00
#
_symmetry.space_group_name_H-M   'P 1'
#
loop_
_entity.id
_entity.type
_entity.pdbx_description
1 polymer ?
#
loop_
_entity_poly.entity_id
_entity_poly.type
_entity_poly.pdbx_seq_one_letter_code
_entity_poly.pdbx_strand_id
1 'polypeptide(L)'
;MKLRPIVTLLISLAIGTSPALVSALASPDPDVASLFGATQLSSVQQTSGTATLPMSTASVGADVLRGATGNIGVNVAAGALNAQANQIALVSNPAADINTLQDAQAAASINGSSTAKLGAGALSHASGNIGVNVVSGVGNAQSNALVIH
;
A
#
# COMPACT_ATOMS: atom_id res chain seq x y z
N MET A 1 8.42 -11.27 35.10
CA MET A 1 8.85 -10.84 33.75
C MET A 1 7.58 -10.69 32.91
N LYS A 2 7.19 -9.47 32.53
CA LYS A 2 5.98 -9.25 31.74
C LYS A 2 6.37 -9.25 30.25
N LEU A 3 5.95 -10.28 29.52
CA LEU A 3 6.05 -10.28 28.06
C LEU A 3 5.14 -9.18 27.52
N ARG A 4 5.69 -8.29 26.72
CA ARG A 4 4.93 -7.30 25.96
C ARG A 4 4.59 -7.86 24.59
N PRO A 5 3.36 -7.75 24.12
CA PRO A 5 3.00 -8.28 22.81
C PRO A 5 3.64 -7.45 21.69
N ILE A 6 4.22 -8.14 20.74
CA ILE A 6 4.59 -7.57 19.45
C ILE A 6 3.29 -7.41 18.67
N VAL A 7 2.96 -6.20 18.30
CA VAL A 7 1.81 -5.95 17.42
C VAL A 7 2.29 -6.01 15.99
N THR A 8 1.94 -7.08 15.31
CA THR A 8 2.14 -7.22 13.87
C THR A 8 0.83 -6.88 13.18
N LEU A 9 0.80 -5.80 12.42
CA LEU A 9 -0.34 -5.45 11.59
C LEU A 9 -0.14 -6.04 10.19
N LEU A 10 -1.00 -6.95 9.83
CA LEU A 10 -1.03 -7.55 8.51
C LEU A 10 -2.26 -7.03 7.77
N ILE A 11 -2.04 -6.34 6.67
CA ILE A 11 -3.12 -5.88 5.80
C ILE A 11 -3.05 -6.69 4.50
N SER A 12 -4.05 -7.52 4.27
CA SER A 12 -4.21 -8.19 2.99
C SER A 12 -5.49 -7.72 2.30
N LEU A 13 -5.36 -7.31 1.06
CA LEU A 13 -6.48 -7.01 0.20
C LEU A 13 -6.47 -8.01 -0.96
N ALA A 14 -7.38 -8.93 -0.94
CA ALA A 14 -7.58 -9.87 -2.05
C ALA A 14 -8.81 -9.45 -2.85
N ILE A 15 -8.60 -9.12 -4.11
CA ILE A 15 -9.67 -8.88 -5.08
C ILE A 15 -9.60 -10.02 -6.10
N GLY A 16 -10.38 -11.07 -5.85
CA GLY A 16 -10.44 -12.25 -6.70
C GLY A 16 -10.88 -13.48 -5.92
N THR A 17 -11.36 -14.49 -6.58
CA THR A 17 -11.97 -15.69 -6.00
C THR A 17 -10.98 -16.70 -5.39
N SER A 18 -9.77 -16.26 -5.03
CA SER A 18 -8.79 -17.14 -4.37
C SER A 18 -8.64 -16.74 -2.90
N PRO A 19 -8.71 -17.68 -1.97
CA PRO A 19 -8.44 -17.39 -0.57
C PRO A 19 -6.96 -17.05 -0.41
N ALA A 20 -6.68 -15.82 -0.01
CA ALA A 20 -5.34 -15.45 0.39
C ALA A 20 -5.05 -16.05 1.77
N LEU A 21 -4.04 -16.90 1.85
CA LEU A 21 -3.50 -17.33 3.13
C LEU A 21 -2.70 -16.19 3.73
N VAL A 22 -3.25 -15.58 4.75
CA VAL A 22 -2.54 -14.61 5.56
C VAL A 22 -1.76 -15.37 6.63
N SER A 23 -0.47 -15.51 6.45
CA SER A 23 0.41 -16.05 7.47
C SER A 23 1.02 -14.92 8.27
N ALA A 24 0.58 -14.73 9.50
CA ALA A 24 1.28 -13.90 10.47
C ALA A 24 2.46 -14.72 11.04
N LEU A 25 3.65 -14.44 10.56
CA LEU A 25 4.86 -14.98 11.17
C LEU A 25 5.32 -13.99 12.25
N ALA A 26 4.92 -14.25 13.48
CA ALA A 26 5.59 -13.67 14.62
C ALA A 26 6.79 -14.57 14.95
N SER A 27 7.98 -14.12 14.62
CA SER A 27 9.21 -14.75 15.11
C SER A 27 9.61 -14.04 16.40
N PRO A 28 9.55 -14.70 17.57
CA PRO A 28 10.13 -14.13 18.77
C PRO A 28 11.65 -14.26 18.66
N ASP A 29 12.32 -13.14 18.51
CA ASP A 29 13.77 -13.09 18.69
C ASP A 29 14.06 -13.08 20.20
N PRO A 30 14.74 -14.10 20.74
CA PRO A 30 15.00 -14.21 22.17
C PRO A 30 16.03 -13.22 22.71
N ASP A 31 16.69 -12.45 21.85
CA ASP A 31 17.82 -11.62 22.24
C ASP A 31 17.49 -10.11 22.27
N VAL A 32 16.22 -9.77 22.37
CA VAL A 32 15.80 -8.38 22.43
C VAL A 32 15.90 -7.86 23.86
N ALA A 33 17.09 -7.60 24.29
CA ALA A 33 17.35 -6.77 25.47
C ALA A 33 16.98 -5.28 25.26
N SER A 34 16.42 -4.92 24.13
CA SER A 34 15.88 -3.59 23.91
C SER A 34 14.44 -3.56 24.40
N LEU A 35 14.16 -2.69 25.36
CA LEU A 35 12.83 -2.43 25.93
C LEU A 35 11.76 -2.03 24.88
N PHE A 36 12.15 -1.89 23.64
CA PHE A 36 11.34 -1.45 22.51
C PHE A 36 11.68 -2.36 21.32
N GLY A 37 10.96 -3.42 21.13
CA GLY A 37 11.17 -4.36 20.03
C GLY A 37 11.21 -3.68 18.65
N ALA A 38 11.84 -4.33 17.68
CA ALA A 38 11.82 -3.87 16.31
C ALA A 38 10.39 -3.74 15.78
N THR A 39 10.10 -2.66 15.09
CA THR A 39 8.82 -2.49 14.40
C THR A 39 8.92 -3.11 13.02
N GLN A 40 8.09 -4.12 12.78
CA GLN A 40 7.96 -4.73 11.45
C GLN A 40 6.59 -4.42 10.87
N LEU A 41 6.58 -3.87 9.67
CA LEU A 41 5.37 -3.65 8.88
C LEU A 41 5.50 -4.44 7.58
N SER A 42 4.66 -5.46 7.42
CA SER A 42 4.65 -6.29 6.22
C SER A 42 3.32 -6.18 5.50
N SER A 43 3.38 -5.95 4.19
CA SER A 43 2.22 -5.96 3.31
C SER A 43 2.45 -6.97 2.19
N VAL A 44 1.54 -7.91 2.09
CA VAL A 44 1.54 -8.89 0.99
C VAL A 44 0.25 -8.72 0.21
N GLN A 45 0.39 -8.41 -1.06
CA GLN A 45 -0.73 -8.26 -1.99
C GLN A 45 -0.52 -9.21 -3.17
N GLN A 46 -1.48 -10.09 -3.36
CA GLN A 46 -1.48 -11.00 -4.49
C GLN A 46 -2.78 -10.84 -5.26
N THR A 47 -2.65 -10.57 -6.55
CA THR A 47 -3.79 -10.50 -7.48
C THR A 47 -3.54 -11.44 -8.63
N SER A 48 -4.53 -12.25 -8.96
CA SER A 48 -4.45 -13.16 -10.11
C SER A 48 -5.79 -13.26 -10.81
N GLY A 49 -5.78 -13.42 -12.12
CA GLY A 49 -7.00 -13.61 -12.87
C GLY A 49 -6.93 -13.16 -14.32
N THR A 50 -8.10 -13.18 -14.96
CA THR A 50 -8.30 -12.71 -16.33
C THR A 50 -9.32 -11.57 -16.32
N ALA A 51 -9.05 -10.54 -17.10
CA ALA A 51 -9.98 -9.43 -17.28
C ALA A 51 -9.87 -8.83 -18.67
N THR A 52 -11.01 -8.46 -19.22
CA THR A 52 -11.07 -7.65 -20.46
C THR A 52 -11.91 -6.42 -20.18
N LEU A 53 -11.34 -5.26 -20.34
CA LEU A 53 -11.97 -3.99 -20.05
C LEU A 53 -12.12 -3.16 -21.32
N PRO A 54 -13.24 -2.45 -21.52
CA PRO A 54 -13.40 -1.55 -22.66
C PRO A 54 -12.57 -0.27 -22.46
N MET A 55 -12.51 0.23 -21.24
CA MET A 55 -11.72 1.40 -20.85
C MET A 55 -11.49 1.42 -19.34
N SER A 56 -10.56 2.23 -18.91
CA SER A 56 -10.26 2.42 -17.49
C SER A 56 -9.85 3.86 -17.21
N THR A 57 -10.43 4.49 -16.19
CA THR A 57 -10.06 5.85 -15.79
C THR A 57 -9.99 5.94 -14.28
N ALA A 58 -8.80 6.30 -13.79
CA ALA A 58 -8.56 6.67 -12.40
C ALA A 58 -8.28 8.16 -12.33
N SER A 59 -8.95 8.88 -11.44
CA SER A 59 -8.69 10.30 -11.29
C SER A 59 -8.80 10.76 -9.84
N VAL A 60 -7.90 11.63 -9.45
CA VAL A 60 -8.00 12.46 -8.27
C VAL A 60 -8.53 13.82 -8.72
N GLY A 61 -9.57 14.31 -8.10
CA GLY A 61 -10.21 15.58 -8.45
C GLY A 61 -9.28 16.78 -8.28
N ALA A 62 -9.70 17.93 -8.81
CA ALA A 62 -8.99 19.17 -8.57
C ALA A 62 -9.04 19.56 -7.09
N ASP A 63 -7.97 20.19 -6.60
CA ASP A 63 -7.82 20.68 -5.22
C ASP A 63 -8.02 19.64 -4.11
N VAL A 64 -8.10 18.36 -4.45
CA VAL A 64 -8.16 17.28 -3.45
C VAL A 64 -6.90 17.29 -2.61
N LEU A 65 -7.04 17.20 -1.29
CA LEU A 65 -5.97 17.28 -0.30
C LEU A 65 -5.15 18.60 -0.34
N ARG A 66 -5.72 19.65 -0.87
CA ARG A 66 -5.11 20.99 -0.81
C ARG A 66 -4.96 21.44 0.64
N GLY A 67 -3.75 21.87 1.00
CA GLY A 67 -3.44 22.30 2.36
C GLY A 67 -3.46 21.20 3.40
N ALA A 68 -3.56 19.93 3.02
CA ALA A 68 -3.51 18.82 3.93
C ALA A 68 -2.13 18.70 4.58
N THR A 69 -2.11 18.30 5.84
CA THR A 69 -0.86 18.18 6.62
C THR A 69 -0.75 16.83 7.31
N GLY A 70 0.49 16.39 7.52
CA GLY A 70 0.79 15.15 8.23
C GLY A 70 1.12 13.99 7.31
N ASN A 71 0.85 12.77 7.78
CA ASN A 71 1.14 11.55 7.03
C ASN A 71 -0.06 11.17 6.17
N ILE A 72 0.08 11.22 4.88
CA ILE A 72 -1.01 11.04 3.91
C ILE A 72 -0.66 9.92 2.95
N GLY A 73 -1.53 8.92 2.87
CA GLY A 73 -1.45 7.85 1.87
C GLY A 73 -2.70 7.86 0.99
N VAL A 74 -2.52 7.98 -0.32
CA VAL A 74 -3.62 7.96 -1.28
C VAL A 74 -3.42 6.86 -2.30
N ASN A 75 -4.41 5.99 -2.42
CA ASN A 75 -4.44 4.95 -3.44
C ASN A 75 -5.72 5.07 -4.25
N VAL A 76 -5.58 5.33 -5.53
CA VAL A 76 -6.70 5.38 -6.48
C VAL A 76 -6.42 4.45 -7.64
N ALA A 77 -7.23 3.42 -7.78
CA ALA A 77 -7.10 2.45 -8.85
C ALA A 77 -8.39 2.33 -9.65
N ALA A 78 -8.26 2.24 -10.95
CA ALA A 78 -9.35 1.84 -11.84
C ALA A 78 -8.87 0.74 -12.78
N GLY A 79 -9.78 -0.17 -13.11
CA GLY A 79 -9.44 -1.34 -13.93
C GLY A 79 -9.50 -2.62 -13.13
N ALA A 80 -8.64 -3.57 -13.45
CA ALA A 80 -8.66 -4.88 -12.82
C ALA A 80 -7.26 -5.35 -12.41
N LEU A 81 -7.22 -6.18 -11.36
CA LEU A 81 -5.99 -6.86 -10.91
C LEU A 81 -4.86 -5.88 -10.54
N ASN A 82 -5.22 -4.69 -10.06
CA ASN A 82 -4.26 -3.70 -9.58
C ASN A 82 -3.99 -3.90 -8.09
N ALA A 83 -2.72 -3.81 -7.69
CA ALA A 83 -2.28 -3.85 -6.31
C ALA A 83 -1.65 -2.50 -5.93
N GLN A 84 -2.12 -1.90 -4.85
CA GLN A 84 -1.58 -0.63 -4.36
C GLN A 84 -1.40 -0.66 -2.84
N ALA A 85 -0.27 -0.18 -2.37
CA ALA A 85 0.00 -0.05 -0.95
C ALA A 85 0.62 1.31 -0.62
N ASN A 86 0.16 1.88 0.51
CA ASN A 86 0.87 2.94 1.20
C ASN A 86 1.17 2.45 2.62
N GLN A 87 2.43 2.44 2.99
CA GLN A 87 2.88 2.03 4.30
C GLN A 87 3.61 3.19 4.96
N ILE A 88 3.16 3.56 6.15
CA ILE A 88 3.80 4.60 6.93
C ILE A 88 4.01 4.04 8.34
N ALA A 89 5.27 3.90 8.74
CA ALA A 89 5.64 3.52 10.08
C ALA A 89 6.19 4.75 10.83
N LEU A 90 5.57 5.04 11.96
CA LEU A 90 6.07 6.03 12.90
C LEU A 90 6.66 5.28 14.08
N VAL A 91 7.95 5.36 14.27
CA VAL A 91 8.67 4.56 15.24
C VAL A 91 9.54 5.44 16.13
N SER A 92 9.63 5.09 17.39
CA SER A 92 10.52 5.75 18.34
C SER A 92 11.83 4.98 18.56
N ASN A 93 12.01 3.89 17.84
CA ASN A 93 13.18 3.01 17.93
C ASN A 93 13.94 3.01 16.59
N PRO A 94 15.28 2.94 16.60
CA PRO A 94 16.08 2.92 15.38
C PRO A 94 15.87 1.68 14.49
N ALA A 95 15.25 0.61 15.01
CA ALA A 95 14.99 -0.61 14.25
C ALA A 95 13.56 -0.64 13.73
N ALA A 96 13.38 -0.31 12.45
CA ALA A 96 12.12 -0.47 11.74
C ALA A 96 12.36 -1.17 10.40
N ASP A 97 11.53 -2.12 10.08
CA ASP A 97 11.54 -2.87 8.82
C ASP A 97 10.18 -2.77 8.14
N ILE A 98 10.18 -2.26 6.91
CA ILE A 98 9.00 -2.24 6.06
C ILE A 98 9.23 -3.16 4.88
N ASN A 99 8.40 -4.17 4.75
CA ASN A 99 8.45 -5.11 3.64
C ASN A 99 7.13 -5.07 2.86
N THR A 100 7.23 -4.89 1.56
CA THR A 100 6.09 -4.96 0.65
C THR A 100 6.34 -6.00 -0.42
N LEU A 101 5.47 -6.98 -0.50
CA LEU A 101 5.45 -7.97 -1.57
C LEU A 101 4.16 -7.80 -2.36
N GLN A 102 4.29 -7.46 -3.64
CA GLN A 102 3.16 -7.37 -4.56
C GLN A 102 3.37 -8.33 -5.73
N ASP A 103 2.45 -9.26 -5.87
CA ASP A 103 2.42 -10.22 -6.97
C ASP A 103 1.14 -10.04 -7.78
N ALA A 104 1.28 -9.57 -9.02
CA ALA A 104 0.16 -9.35 -9.92
C ALA A 104 0.30 -10.27 -11.14
N GLN A 105 -0.49 -11.33 -11.16
CA GLN A 105 -0.54 -12.29 -12.25
C GLN A 105 -1.81 -12.07 -13.08
N ALA A 106 -1.71 -11.23 -14.09
CA ALA A 106 -2.85 -10.82 -14.89
C ALA A 106 -2.74 -11.32 -16.33
N ALA A 107 -3.68 -12.13 -16.76
CA ALA A 107 -3.96 -12.37 -18.17
C ALA A 107 -5.11 -11.44 -18.59
N ALA A 108 -4.80 -10.14 -18.73
CA ALA A 108 -5.82 -9.12 -18.88
C ALA A 108 -5.49 -8.14 -20.02
N SER A 109 -6.53 -7.58 -20.59
CA SER A 109 -6.40 -6.63 -21.71
C SER A 109 -7.39 -5.47 -21.57
N ILE A 110 -7.00 -4.33 -22.14
CA ILE A 110 -7.88 -3.16 -22.30
C ILE A 110 -8.05 -2.94 -23.81
N ASN A 111 -9.30 -2.97 -24.27
CA ASN A 111 -9.62 -2.76 -25.69
C ASN A 111 -9.76 -1.28 -26.06
N GLY A 112 -9.63 -0.39 -25.11
CA GLY A 112 -9.73 1.06 -25.28
C GLY A 112 -8.64 1.80 -24.54
N SER A 113 -8.96 2.99 -24.04
CA SER A 113 -8.00 3.85 -23.35
C SER A 113 -7.92 3.55 -21.86
N SER A 114 -6.70 3.64 -21.34
CA SER A 114 -6.42 3.67 -19.91
C SER A 114 -5.87 5.03 -19.52
N THR A 115 -6.49 5.69 -18.54
CA THR A 115 -6.12 7.03 -18.12
C THR A 115 -6.01 7.14 -16.61
N ALA A 116 -4.87 7.61 -16.12
CA ALA A 116 -4.67 7.99 -14.73
C ALA A 116 -4.39 9.50 -14.67
N LYS A 117 -5.14 10.22 -13.82
CA LYS A 117 -5.03 11.67 -13.70
C LYS A 117 -4.94 12.13 -12.26
N LEU A 118 -4.09 13.10 -12.03
CA LEU A 118 -4.09 13.92 -10.83
C LEU A 118 -4.63 15.31 -11.22
N GLY A 119 -5.70 15.74 -10.58
CA GLY A 119 -6.37 17.00 -10.88
C GLY A 119 -5.50 18.23 -10.59
N ALA A 120 -5.82 19.32 -11.25
CA ALA A 120 -5.13 20.59 -11.04
C ALA A 120 -5.26 21.03 -9.57
N GLY A 121 -4.17 21.49 -8.98
CA GLY A 121 -4.14 21.91 -7.57
C GLY A 121 -4.27 20.78 -6.55
N ALA A 122 -4.42 19.54 -6.96
CA ALA A 122 -4.38 18.42 -6.04
C ALA A 122 -3.05 18.41 -5.29
N LEU A 123 -3.12 18.21 -3.96
CA LEU A 123 -1.97 18.29 -3.06
C LEU A 123 -1.26 19.65 -2.98
N SER A 124 -1.78 20.69 -3.62
CA SER A 124 -1.18 22.01 -3.50
C SER A 124 -1.17 22.49 -2.05
N HIS A 125 -0.04 23.07 -1.60
CA HIS A 125 0.18 23.48 -0.22
C HIS A 125 0.04 22.34 0.81
N ALA A 126 0.02 21.10 0.38
CA ALA A 126 0.09 19.98 1.29
C ALA A 126 1.50 19.86 1.88
N SER A 127 1.59 19.45 3.14
CA SER A 127 2.87 19.32 3.85
C SER A 127 2.91 18.07 4.72
N GLY A 128 4.10 17.53 4.89
CA GLY A 128 4.34 16.29 5.60
C GLY A 128 4.76 15.16 4.66
N ASN A 129 4.53 13.94 5.09
CA ASN A 129 4.90 12.75 4.33
C ASN A 129 3.71 12.28 3.49
N ILE A 130 3.85 12.35 2.19
CA ILE A 130 2.74 12.10 1.27
C ILE A 130 3.12 11.01 0.27
N GLY A 131 2.37 9.92 0.29
CA GLY A 131 2.44 8.84 -0.69
C GLY A 131 1.19 8.82 -1.56
N VAL A 132 1.34 8.93 -2.87
CA VAL A 132 0.20 8.91 -3.80
C VAL A 132 0.43 7.88 -4.89
N ASN A 133 -0.51 6.99 -5.03
CA ASN A 133 -0.58 6.03 -6.11
C ASN A 133 -1.88 6.25 -6.89
N VAL A 134 -1.77 6.62 -8.16
CA VAL A 134 -2.92 6.72 -9.07
C VAL A 134 -2.65 5.85 -10.27
N VAL A 135 -3.45 4.84 -10.46
CA VAL A 135 -3.25 3.88 -11.53
C VAL A 135 -4.54 3.55 -12.25
N SER A 136 -4.43 3.40 -13.55
CA SER A 136 -5.51 2.91 -14.40
C SER A 136 -4.97 1.81 -15.30
N GLY A 137 -5.74 0.76 -15.46
CA GLY A 137 -5.32 -0.37 -16.29
C GLY A 137 -5.49 -1.72 -15.62
N VAL A 138 -4.68 -2.65 -16.01
CA VAL A 138 -4.71 -4.02 -15.51
C VAL A 138 -3.34 -4.48 -15.03
N GLY A 139 -3.31 -5.22 -13.93
CA GLY A 139 -2.10 -5.85 -13.42
C GLY A 139 -1.03 -4.87 -12.92
N ASN A 140 -1.40 -3.68 -12.47
CA ASN A 140 -0.44 -2.73 -11.95
C ASN A 140 -0.14 -3.01 -10.47
N ALA A 141 1.13 -2.90 -10.10
CA ALA A 141 1.57 -2.99 -8.72
C ALA A 141 2.33 -1.70 -8.34
N GLN A 142 1.86 -1.02 -7.28
CA GLN A 142 2.44 0.23 -6.80
C GLN A 142 2.54 0.24 -5.27
N SER A 143 3.65 0.72 -4.77
CA SER A 143 3.85 0.84 -3.32
C SER A 143 4.61 2.11 -2.97
N ASN A 144 4.15 2.78 -1.90
CA ASN A 144 4.92 3.80 -1.19
C ASN A 144 5.19 3.29 0.22
N ALA A 145 6.43 3.35 0.66
CA ALA A 145 6.83 2.95 2.00
C ALA A 145 7.67 4.05 2.64
N LEU A 146 7.36 4.38 3.89
CA LEU A 146 8.03 5.44 4.64
C LEU A 146 8.19 5.04 6.10
N VAL A 147 9.39 5.17 6.60
CA VAL A 147 9.70 5.09 8.04
C VAL A 147 10.06 6.47 8.54
N ILE A 148 9.49 6.85 9.66
CA ILE A 148 9.77 8.10 10.36
C ILE A 148 10.21 7.75 11.79
N HIS A 149 11.37 8.23 12.17
CA HIS A 149 11.96 8.05 13.51
C HIS A 149 12.57 9.34 14.03
#